data_4335e2955fca59d654c86abadd013ebc
#
_entry.id   4335e2955fca59d654c86abadd013ebc
#
_cell.length_a   1.000
_cell.length_b   1.000
_cell.length_c   1.000
_cell.angle_alpha   90.00
_cell.angle_beta   90.00
_cell.angle_gamma   90.00
#
_symmetry.space_group_name_H-M   'P 1'
#
loop_
_entity.id
_entity.type
_entity.pdbx_description
1 polymer ?
#
loop_
_entity_poly.entity_id
_entity_poly.type
_entity_poly.pdbx_seq_one_letter_code
_entity_poly.pdbx_strand_id
1 'polypeptide(L)'
;DRLKVCDVDVGEKEIKKVVCGAPNAREGLITIYAPPGAIIPKSKVKLVVAKIRDVTSYGMLCSESELNLSDESDGITELSSKKYEKNIGKSYFSKSNSNLIDLSITPNRPDCLGVRGIARDLAASGFGKLKNLKEKKIKSNTKQTVKVKINKEKNQACSSFGSCLITNVKNTESPKWLKDKLVSIGQKPISAIVDITNYVMLDINRPLHAYDADKIEKGIVVRNSKWGEEFIALDNKNYKLEDGMCVISDGKGVLGLGGIIGGTRSGTEFETKNILLESAYFEPRSIR
;
A
#
# COMPACT_ATOMS: atom_id res chain seq x y z
N ASP A 1 19.19 8.37 -33.29
CA ASP A 1 19.50 9.14 -32.09
C ASP A 1 18.26 9.20 -31.21
N ARG A 2 18.35 8.75 -29.97
CA ARG A 2 17.18 8.66 -29.09
C ARG A 2 16.84 9.99 -28.38
N LEU A 3 17.73 11.02 -28.46
CA LEU A 3 17.53 12.27 -27.76
C LEU A 3 16.77 13.27 -28.64
N LYS A 4 15.76 13.90 -28.05
CA LYS A 4 14.96 14.97 -28.64
C LYS A 4 15.19 16.27 -27.88
N VAL A 5 15.23 17.39 -28.56
CA VAL A 5 15.20 18.72 -27.94
C VAL A 5 13.74 19.15 -27.91
N CYS A 6 13.21 19.36 -26.73
CA CYS A 6 11.81 19.75 -26.52
C CYS A 6 11.77 21.20 -26.10
N ASP A 7 10.95 21.98 -26.78
CA ASP A 7 10.54 23.32 -26.36
C ASP A 7 9.32 23.18 -25.45
N VAL A 8 9.48 23.52 -24.16
CA VAL A 8 8.50 23.25 -23.12
C VAL A 8 7.89 24.54 -22.61
N ASP A 9 6.58 24.69 -22.78
CA ASP A 9 5.80 25.75 -22.18
C ASP A 9 5.55 25.41 -20.69
N VAL A 10 6.16 26.22 -19.82
CA VAL A 10 6.05 26.10 -18.36
C VAL A 10 5.14 27.17 -17.75
N GLY A 11 4.34 27.87 -18.57
CA GLY A 11 3.48 28.97 -18.15
C GLY A 11 4.22 30.28 -17.84
N GLU A 12 5.50 30.38 -18.23
CA GLU A 12 6.32 31.57 -18.18
C GLU A 12 6.39 32.26 -19.54
N LYS A 13 6.91 33.49 -19.60
CA LYS A 13 7.09 34.22 -20.88
C LYS A 13 8.10 33.52 -21.81
N GLU A 14 9.03 32.77 -21.24
CA GLU A 14 10.09 32.08 -21.97
C GLU A 14 9.85 30.58 -22.00
N ILE A 15 9.91 30.03 -23.20
CA ILE A 15 9.89 28.57 -23.43
C ILE A 15 11.21 27.98 -22.95
N LYS A 16 11.17 26.89 -22.21
CA LYS A 16 12.37 26.21 -21.69
C LYS A 16 12.79 25.08 -22.65
N LYS A 17 14.06 25.06 -23.03
CA LYS A 17 14.64 23.93 -23.78
C LYS A 17 14.99 22.80 -22.83
N VAL A 18 14.48 21.60 -23.12
CA VAL A 18 14.75 20.39 -22.34
C VAL A 18 15.16 19.25 -23.27
N VAL A 19 16.29 18.63 -22.99
CA VAL A 19 16.71 17.42 -23.72
C VAL A 19 16.05 16.20 -23.09
N CYS A 20 15.31 15.44 -23.88
CA CYS A 20 14.52 14.31 -23.45
C CYS A 20 14.87 13.04 -24.26
N GLY A 21 15.10 11.93 -23.59
CA GLY A 21 15.37 10.62 -24.19
C GLY A 21 14.14 9.71 -24.27
N ALA A 22 12.98 10.15 -23.80
CA ALA A 22 11.78 9.34 -23.76
C ALA A 22 11.20 9.09 -25.17
N PRO A 23 10.81 7.84 -25.47
CA PRO A 23 10.29 7.49 -26.80
C PRO A 23 8.98 8.19 -27.12
N ASN A 24 8.16 8.46 -26.10
CA ASN A 24 6.83 9.06 -26.22
C ASN A 24 6.83 10.60 -26.25
N ALA A 25 8.00 11.26 -26.12
CA ALA A 25 8.09 12.71 -26.24
C ALA A 25 7.66 13.17 -27.65
N ARG A 26 6.62 14.01 -27.73
CA ARG A 26 6.03 14.54 -28.98
C ARG A 26 5.39 15.90 -28.76
N GLU A 27 5.18 16.61 -29.84
CA GLU A 27 4.48 17.90 -29.83
C GLU A 27 3.03 17.74 -29.31
N GLY A 28 2.56 18.73 -28.57
CA GLY A 28 1.22 18.77 -27.99
C GLY A 28 1.03 17.89 -26.75
N LEU A 29 2.07 17.18 -26.29
CA LEU A 29 2.00 16.37 -25.08
C LEU A 29 2.01 17.27 -23.85
N ILE A 30 1.04 17.07 -22.94
CA ILE A 30 1.07 17.68 -21.61
C ILE A 30 1.74 16.67 -20.65
N THR A 31 2.79 17.10 -19.98
CA THR A 31 3.62 16.25 -19.14
C THR A 31 4.06 16.98 -17.87
N ILE A 32 4.79 16.28 -17.01
CA ILE A 32 5.33 16.84 -15.76
C ILE A 32 6.77 17.30 -15.99
N TYR A 33 7.00 18.59 -15.79
CA TYR A 33 8.31 19.23 -15.88
C TYR A 33 8.90 19.45 -14.50
N ALA A 34 10.15 19.06 -14.32
CA ALA A 34 10.94 19.36 -13.12
C ALA A 34 11.99 20.42 -13.44
N PRO A 35 11.93 21.63 -12.83
CA PRO A 35 12.88 22.71 -13.06
C PRO A 35 14.25 22.42 -12.43
N PRO A 36 15.30 23.16 -12.82
CA PRO A 36 16.56 23.15 -12.12
C PRO A 36 16.36 23.51 -10.63
N GLY A 37 17.05 22.77 -9.75
CA GLY A 37 16.87 22.87 -8.29
C GLY A 37 15.87 21.86 -7.71
N ALA A 38 14.98 21.27 -8.52
CA ALA A 38 14.10 20.20 -8.07
C ALA A 38 14.90 18.92 -7.72
N ILE A 39 14.39 18.19 -6.74
CA ILE A 39 14.96 16.87 -6.35
C ILE A 39 14.01 15.79 -6.87
N ILE A 40 14.51 14.87 -7.69
CA ILE A 40 13.75 13.76 -8.22
C ILE A 40 13.49 12.74 -7.11
N PRO A 41 12.24 12.40 -6.79
CA PRO A 41 11.92 11.58 -5.63
C PRO A 41 12.59 10.21 -5.60
N LYS A 42 12.65 9.51 -6.74
CA LYS A 42 13.22 8.15 -6.83
C LYS A 42 14.75 8.16 -6.70
N SER A 43 15.43 8.96 -7.50
CA SER A 43 16.90 8.98 -7.58
C SER A 43 17.56 9.87 -6.51
N LYS A 44 16.80 10.74 -5.85
CA LYS A 44 17.28 11.78 -4.93
C LYS A 44 18.25 12.78 -5.58
N VAL A 45 18.36 12.79 -6.90
CA VAL A 45 19.21 13.70 -7.65
C VAL A 45 18.61 15.08 -7.68
N LYS A 46 19.42 16.11 -7.34
CA LYS A 46 19.05 17.51 -7.51
C LYS A 46 19.36 17.93 -8.94
N LEU A 47 18.35 18.39 -9.67
CA LEU A 47 18.51 18.84 -11.03
C LEU A 47 19.29 20.14 -11.11
N VAL A 48 20.17 20.22 -12.10
CA VAL A 48 20.94 21.42 -12.46
C VAL A 48 20.77 21.71 -13.94
N VAL A 49 21.05 22.94 -14.35
CA VAL A 49 21.18 23.23 -15.78
C VAL A 49 22.37 22.46 -16.31
N ALA A 50 22.17 21.65 -17.33
CA ALA A 50 23.20 20.78 -17.89
C ALA A 50 23.32 20.94 -19.39
N LYS A 51 24.54 20.85 -19.92
CA LYS A 51 24.80 20.77 -21.34
C LYS A 51 24.84 19.31 -21.78
N ILE A 52 23.88 18.91 -22.62
CA ILE A 52 23.76 17.56 -23.13
C ILE A 52 23.94 17.59 -24.65
N ARG A 53 25.04 17.00 -25.14
CA ARG A 53 25.40 17.00 -26.59
C ARG A 53 25.26 18.39 -27.23
N ASP A 54 25.93 19.36 -26.63
CA ASP A 54 25.96 20.77 -27.06
C ASP A 54 24.65 21.57 -26.93
N VAL A 55 23.58 20.97 -26.43
CA VAL A 55 22.33 21.65 -26.11
C VAL A 55 22.20 21.86 -24.61
N THR A 56 21.95 23.11 -24.20
CA THR A 56 21.67 23.41 -22.79
C THR A 56 20.27 22.99 -22.45
N SER A 57 20.13 22.09 -21.45
CA SER A 57 18.84 21.60 -20.94
C SER A 57 18.52 22.28 -19.61
N TYR A 58 17.34 22.86 -19.52
CA TYR A 58 16.83 23.55 -18.35
C TYR A 58 15.80 22.70 -17.61
N GLY A 59 16.25 21.62 -16.99
CA GLY A 59 15.41 20.71 -16.22
C GLY A 59 15.14 19.37 -16.93
N MET A 60 14.06 18.70 -16.53
CA MET A 60 13.75 17.35 -16.95
C MET A 60 12.25 17.15 -17.14
N LEU A 61 11.84 16.36 -18.12
CA LEU A 61 10.49 15.80 -18.25
C LEU A 61 10.48 14.45 -17.52
N CYS A 62 9.52 14.24 -16.63
CA CYS A 62 9.55 13.13 -15.68
C CYS A 62 8.61 11.98 -16.08
N SER A 63 9.06 10.75 -15.85
CA SER A 63 8.21 9.55 -15.84
C SER A 63 7.46 9.42 -14.50
N GLU A 64 6.43 8.59 -14.46
CA GLU A 64 5.74 8.29 -13.21
C GLU A 64 6.65 7.59 -12.20
N SER A 65 7.53 6.71 -12.67
CA SER A 65 8.50 6.01 -11.85
C SER A 65 9.50 6.97 -11.16
N GLU A 66 10.02 7.98 -11.87
CA GLU A 66 10.91 8.98 -11.30
C GLU A 66 10.25 9.82 -10.21
N LEU A 67 8.94 10.00 -10.32
CA LEU A 67 8.13 10.75 -9.37
C LEU A 67 7.56 9.88 -8.23
N ASN A 68 7.88 8.57 -8.20
CA ASN A 68 7.29 7.57 -7.30
C ASN A 68 5.75 7.52 -7.36
N LEU A 69 5.17 7.74 -8.53
CA LEU A 69 3.72 7.65 -8.77
C LEU A 69 3.30 6.25 -9.19
N SER A 70 4.16 5.55 -9.94
CA SER A 70 4.00 4.14 -10.33
C SER A 70 5.36 3.51 -10.61
N ASP A 71 5.40 2.23 -10.95
CA ASP A 71 6.62 1.54 -11.39
C ASP A 71 6.88 1.69 -12.89
N GLU A 72 5.98 2.33 -13.64
CA GLU A 72 6.10 2.52 -15.08
C GLU A 72 7.21 3.49 -15.43
N SER A 73 8.12 3.05 -16.29
CA SER A 73 9.32 3.80 -16.73
C SER A 73 9.46 3.92 -18.24
N ASP A 74 8.49 3.45 -19.02
CA ASP A 74 8.59 3.35 -20.49
C ASP A 74 8.50 4.68 -21.23
N GLY A 75 8.44 5.79 -20.52
CA GLY A 75 8.39 7.14 -21.08
C GLY A 75 8.12 8.20 -20.05
N ILE A 76 7.94 9.43 -20.51
CA ILE A 76 7.50 10.54 -19.65
C ILE A 76 5.99 10.45 -19.40
N THR A 77 5.54 10.96 -18.26
CA THR A 77 4.12 10.98 -17.85
C THR A 77 3.26 11.67 -18.91
N GLU A 78 2.18 11.04 -19.37
CA GLU A 78 1.21 11.62 -20.27
C GLU A 78 -0.04 12.09 -19.52
N LEU A 79 -0.30 13.38 -19.55
CA LEU A 79 -1.47 13.96 -18.90
C LEU A 79 -2.57 14.27 -19.91
N SER A 80 -3.82 13.98 -19.54
CA SER A 80 -4.98 14.25 -20.40
C SER A 80 -5.14 15.75 -20.65
N SER A 81 -5.06 16.18 -21.92
CA SER A 81 -5.24 17.57 -22.33
C SER A 81 -6.59 18.13 -21.89
N LYS A 82 -7.68 17.37 -21.99
CA LYS A 82 -9.01 17.78 -21.51
C LYS A 82 -9.02 18.24 -20.04
N LYS A 83 -8.14 17.67 -19.22
CA LYS A 83 -8.11 17.91 -17.77
C LYS A 83 -7.07 18.93 -17.38
N TYR A 84 -5.92 18.96 -18.07
CA TYR A 84 -4.73 19.70 -17.59
C TYR A 84 -4.34 20.91 -18.47
N GLU A 85 -4.95 21.13 -19.64
CA GLU A 85 -4.65 22.26 -20.51
C GLU A 85 -4.70 23.63 -19.78
N LYS A 86 -5.70 23.83 -18.93
CA LYS A 86 -5.84 25.05 -18.12
C LYS A 86 -4.87 25.12 -16.92
N ASN A 87 -4.04 24.09 -16.76
CA ASN A 87 -3.13 23.94 -15.63
C ASN A 87 -1.65 24.02 -16.05
N ILE A 88 -1.37 24.31 -17.32
CA ILE A 88 -0.01 24.54 -17.80
C ILE A 88 0.65 25.60 -16.95
N GLY A 89 1.89 25.36 -16.53
CA GLY A 89 2.64 26.22 -15.63
C GLY A 89 2.25 26.17 -14.15
N LYS A 90 1.23 25.38 -13.79
CA LYS A 90 0.88 25.17 -12.37
C LYS A 90 1.58 23.93 -11.82
N SER A 91 1.83 23.94 -10.51
CA SER A 91 2.37 22.78 -9.83
C SER A 91 1.43 21.57 -9.99
N TYR A 92 1.95 20.47 -10.53
CA TYR A 92 1.23 19.21 -10.64
C TYR A 92 0.93 18.62 -9.27
N PHE A 93 1.94 18.61 -8.44
CA PHE A 93 1.74 18.34 -7.03
C PHE A 93 1.17 19.62 -6.44
N SER A 94 -0.17 19.67 -6.31
CA SER A 94 -0.72 20.67 -5.40
C SER A 94 0.15 20.58 -4.14
N LYS A 95 0.45 21.72 -3.50
CA LYS A 95 0.89 21.71 -2.11
C LYS A 95 -0.22 21.00 -1.35
N SER A 96 -0.24 19.65 -1.42
CA SER A 96 -0.93 18.88 -0.43
C SER A 96 -0.21 19.34 0.83
N ASN A 97 -0.92 20.07 1.67
CA ASN A 97 -0.60 20.13 3.08
C ASN A 97 -0.74 18.69 3.56
N SER A 98 0.09 17.77 3.05
CA SER A 98 0.26 16.48 3.65
C SER A 98 0.94 16.80 4.97
N ASN A 99 0.13 16.91 6.01
CA ASN A 99 0.60 16.92 7.39
C ASN A 99 1.20 15.54 7.70
N LEU A 100 2.04 15.03 6.79
CA LEU A 100 2.75 13.78 6.98
C LEU A 100 3.89 14.02 7.95
N ILE A 101 3.87 13.28 9.03
CA ILE A 101 4.94 13.24 10.02
C ILE A 101 5.50 11.82 10.00
N ASP A 102 6.76 11.68 9.64
CA ASP A 102 7.49 10.42 9.72
C ASP A 102 8.07 10.26 11.12
N LEU A 103 7.72 9.16 11.80
CA LEU A 103 8.09 8.90 13.18
C LEU A 103 8.86 7.59 13.29
N SER A 104 10.07 7.65 13.82
CA SER A 104 10.82 6.46 14.23
C SER A 104 10.31 5.97 15.57
N ILE A 105 9.67 4.80 15.59
CA ILE A 105 9.16 4.16 16.80
C ILE A 105 10.15 3.11 17.28
N THR A 106 10.51 3.15 18.56
CA THR A 106 11.39 2.16 19.17
C THR A 106 10.71 0.79 19.30
N PRO A 107 11.45 -0.33 19.20
CA PRO A 107 10.86 -1.68 19.19
C PRO A 107 10.05 -2.05 20.44
N ASN A 108 10.28 -1.37 21.56
CA ASN A 108 9.52 -1.58 22.80
C ASN A 108 8.17 -0.85 22.83
N ARG A 109 7.83 -0.07 21.80
CA ARG A 109 6.59 0.70 21.70
C ARG A 109 5.75 0.31 20.46
N PRO A 110 5.48 -0.99 20.24
CA PRO A 110 4.66 -1.41 19.10
C PRO A 110 3.24 -0.83 19.15
N ASP A 111 2.76 -0.44 20.31
CA ASP A 111 1.48 0.23 20.52
C ASP A 111 1.38 1.61 19.85
N CYS A 112 2.52 2.22 19.49
CA CYS A 112 2.61 3.51 18.79
C CYS A 112 2.80 3.39 17.27
N LEU A 113 2.73 2.19 16.69
CA LEU A 113 2.81 1.99 15.24
C LEU A 113 1.56 2.43 14.48
N GLY A 114 0.50 2.85 15.17
CA GLY A 114 -0.71 3.42 14.58
C GLY A 114 -1.03 4.80 15.15
N VAL A 115 -1.82 5.56 14.39
CA VAL A 115 -2.20 6.95 14.73
C VAL A 115 -2.79 7.06 16.14
N ARG A 116 -3.64 6.09 16.53
CA ARG A 116 -4.28 6.12 17.84
C ARG A 116 -3.30 5.91 19.00
N GLY A 117 -2.28 5.07 18.83
CA GLY A 117 -1.24 4.88 19.85
C GLY A 117 -0.45 6.17 20.09
N ILE A 118 -0.06 6.85 19.03
CA ILE A 118 0.61 8.15 19.11
C ILE A 118 -0.30 9.20 19.73
N ALA A 119 -1.58 9.26 19.34
CA ALA A 119 -2.54 10.18 19.94
C ALA A 119 -2.73 9.95 21.45
N ARG A 120 -2.69 8.69 21.90
CA ARG A 120 -2.73 8.34 23.33
C ARG A 120 -1.49 8.84 24.07
N ASP A 121 -0.30 8.68 23.49
CA ASP A 121 0.96 9.16 24.05
C ASP A 121 0.99 10.68 24.18
N LEU A 122 0.58 11.38 23.12
CA LEU A 122 0.46 12.84 23.15
C LEU A 122 -0.53 13.31 24.23
N ALA A 123 -1.67 12.62 24.36
CA ALA A 123 -2.64 12.93 25.41
C ALA A 123 -2.07 12.70 26.82
N ALA A 124 -1.32 11.61 27.04
CA ALA A 124 -0.64 11.33 28.30
C ALA A 124 0.42 12.39 28.61
N SER A 125 1.06 12.95 27.60
CA SER A 125 2.04 14.05 27.72
C SER A 125 1.40 15.45 27.86
N GLY A 126 0.08 15.55 27.94
CA GLY A 126 -0.62 16.83 28.15
C GLY A 126 -0.91 17.64 26.88
N PHE A 127 -0.59 17.13 25.68
CA PHE A 127 -0.81 17.83 24.41
C PHE A 127 -2.27 17.79 23.91
N GLY A 128 -3.19 17.23 24.69
CA GLY A 128 -4.60 17.18 24.32
C GLY A 128 -5.38 16.10 25.07
N LYS A 129 -6.58 15.80 24.58
CA LYS A 129 -7.44 14.73 25.12
C LYS A 129 -7.70 13.68 24.04
N LEU A 130 -7.46 12.41 24.34
CA LEU A 130 -7.78 11.31 23.47
C LEU A 130 -9.31 11.20 23.30
N LYS A 131 -9.78 11.28 22.05
CA LYS A 131 -11.21 11.07 21.76
C LYS A 131 -11.55 9.60 21.88
N ASN A 132 -12.69 9.29 22.49
CA ASN A 132 -13.22 7.93 22.54
C ASN A 132 -13.59 7.44 21.14
N LEU A 133 -13.29 6.17 20.87
CA LEU A 133 -13.79 5.52 19.67
C LEU A 133 -15.33 5.42 19.79
N LYS A 134 -16.00 5.88 18.74
CA LYS A 134 -17.46 5.68 18.64
C LYS A 134 -17.69 4.26 18.11
N GLU A 135 -17.82 3.31 19.01
CA GLU A 135 -18.18 1.95 18.63
C GLU A 135 -19.65 1.87 18.22
N LYS A 136 -19.89 1.41 17.02
CA LYS A 136 -21.26 1.04 16.61
C LYS A 136 -21.45 -0.44 16.90
N LYS A 137 -22.40 -0.80 17.72
CA LYS A 137 -22.81 -2.19 17.89
C LYS A 137 -23.38 -2.71 16.56
N ILE A 138 -22.66 -3.62 15.94
CA ILE A 138 -23.10 -4.31 14.72
C ILE A 138 -23.90 -5.54 15.18
N LYS A 139 -25.17 -5.63 14.77
CA LYS A 139 -25.94 -6.84 15.00
C LYS A 139 -25.52 -7.89 13.98
N SER A 140 -25.13 -9.06 14.46
CA SER A 140 -24.92 -10.21 13.58
C SER A 140 -26.28 -10.70 13.07
N ASN A 141 -26.40 -10.79 11.77
CA ASN A 141 -27.60 -11.32 11.07
C ASN A 141 -27.30 -12.62 10.33
N THR A 142 -26.05 -13.07 10.37
CA THR A 142 -25.58 -14.27 9.67
C THR A 142 -24.79 -15.15 10.62
N LYS A 143 -25.03 -16.46 10.57
CA LYS A 143 -24.25 -17.43 11.33
C LYS A 143 -22.90 -17.64 10.61
N GLN A 144 -21.80 -17.56 11.36
CA GLN A 144 -20.50 -17.89 10.80
C GLN A 144 -20.44 -19.38 10.44
N THR A 145 -20.18 -19.66 9.17
CA THR A 145 -20.10 -21.03 8.64
C THR A 145 -18.66 -21.53 8.59
N VAL A 146 -17.68 -20.64 8.45
CA VAL A 146 -16.26 -20.98 8.42
C VAL A 146 -15.78 -21.23 9.86
N LYS A 147 -15.45 -22.49 10.17
CA LYS A 147 -14.89 -22.85 11.46
C LYS A 147 -13.41 -22.50 11.51
N VAL A 148 -12.96 -22.06 12.68
CA VAL A 148 -11.53 -21.80 12.95
C VAL A 148 -11.09 -22.69 14.11
N LYS A 149 -9.96 -23.37 13.95
CA LYS A 149 -9.32 -24.19 14.95
C LYS A 149 -7.86 -23.78 15.09
N ILE A 150 -7.40 -23.59 16.33
CA ILE A 150 -5.98 -23.49 16.65
C ILE A 150 -5.54 -24.83 17.19
N ASN A 151 -4.57 -25.47 16.55
CA ASN A 151 -4.01 -26.71 17.03
C ASN A 151 -3.16 -26.43 18.27
N LYS A 152 -3.32 -27.27 19.29
CA LYS A 152 -2.48 -27.21 20.49
C LYS A 152 -1.19 -27.97 20.21
N GLU A 153 -0.16 -27.27 19.78
CA GLU A 153 1.15 -27.82 19.46
C GLU A 153 2.22 -27.16 20.34
N LYS A 154 3.35 -27.85 20.52
CA LYS A 154 4.50 -27.28 21.22
C LYS A 154 5.01 -26.06 20.42
N ASN A 155 5.24 -24.95 21.08
CA ASN A 155 5.70 -23.70 20.46
C ASN A 155 4.70 -23.09 19.45
N GLN A 156 3.39 -23.29 19.67
CA GLN A 156 2.38 -22.65 18.83
C GLN A 156 2.43 -21.14 18.97
N ALA A 157 2.74 -20.45 17.88
CA ALA A 157 2.89 -19.00 17.87
C ALA A 157 1.56 -18.22 17.95
N CYS A 158 0.45 -18.81 17.52
CA CYS A 158 -0.86 -18.18 17.58
C CYS A 158 -1.61 -18.58 18.85
N SER A 159 -1.85 -17.65 19.74
CA SER A 159 -2.60 -17.89 20.97
C SER A 159 -4.07 -17.49 20.89
N SER A 160 -4.42 -16.61 19.95
CA SER A 160 -5.78 -16.15 19.73
C SER A 160 -6.04 -15.83 18.28
N PHE A 161 -7.19 -16.25 17.77
CA PHE A 161 -7.61 -16.00 16.39
C PHE A 161 -9.09 -15.59 16.38
N GLY A 162 -9.33 -14.29 16.26
CA GLY A 162 -10.66 -13.74 16.04
C GLY A 162 -11.01 -13.79 14.55
N SER A 163 -12.23 -14.17 14.22
CA SER A 163 -12.70 -14.14 12.85
C SER A 163 -14.14 -13.66 12.74
N CYS A 164 -14.45 -12.99 11.65
CA CYS A 164 -15.79 -12.52 11.32
C CYS A 164 -16.10 -12.78 9.85
N LEU A 165 -17.18 -13.53 9.59
CA LEU A 165 -17.69 -13.71 8.23
C LEU A 165 -18.57 -12.52 7.87
N ILE A 166 -18.24 -11.86 6.78
CA ILE A 166 -19.02 -10.76 6.20
C ILE A 166 -19.47 -11.19 4.81
N THR A 167 -20.79 -11.24 4.60
CA THR A 167 -21.37 -11.74 3.34
C THR A 167 -21.94 -10.60 2.51
N ASN A 168 -22.09 -10.84 1.19
CA ASN A 168 -22.62 -9.89 0.24
C ASN A 168 -21.84 -8.55 0.19
N VAL A 169 -20.53 -8.61 0.36
CA VAL A 169 -19.67 -7.45 0.16
C VAL A 169 -19.58 -7.11 -1.34
N LYS A 170 -19.42 -5.84 -1.63
CA LYS A 170 -19.09 -5.36 -2.97
C LYS A 170 -17.65 -4.83 -2.93
N ASN A 171 -16.71 -5.65 -3.41
CA ASN A 171 -15.33 -5.19 -3.52
C ASN A 171 -15.19 -4.33 -4.77
N THR A 172 -14.79 -3.09 -4.58
CA THR A 172 -14.63 -2.09 -5.64
C THR A 172 -13.32 -1.35 -5.43
N GLU A 173 -13.05 -0.39 -6.28
CA GLU A 173 -12.02 0.60 -5.97
C GLU A 173 -12.39 1.36 -4.69
N SER A 174 -11.39 1.70 -3.92
CA SER A 174 -11.56 2.49 -2.70
C SER A 174 -12.10 3.88 -2.99
N PRO A 175 -12.92 4.45 -2.10
CA PRO A 175 -13.37 5.83 -2.24
C PRO A 175 -12.18 6.79 -2.17
N LYS A 176 -12.31 7.94 -2.82
CA LYS A 176 -11.23 8.92 -2.98
C LYS A 176 -10.53 9.28 -1.66
N TRP A 177 -11.31 9.50 -0.59
CA TRP A 177 -10.72 9.87 0.71
C TRP A 177 -9.79 8.81 1.29
N LEU A 178 -10.07 7.51 1.05
CA LEU A 178 -9.25 6.40 1.52
C LEU A 178 -8.00 6.26 0.65
N LYS A 179 -8.17 6.34 -0.67
CA LYS A 179 -7.04 6.37 -1.61
C LYS A 179 -6.06 7.50 -1.28
N ASP A 180 -6.58 8.73 -1.12
CA ASP A 180 -5.75 9.91 -0.83
C ASP A 180 -4.94 9.72 0.47
N LYS A 181 -5.53 9.13 1.52
CA LYS A 181 -4.84 8.85 2.78
C LYS A 181 -3.73 7.80 2.61
N LEU A 182 -4.01 6.69 1.93
CA LEU A 182 -3.02 5.64 1.71
C LEU A 182 -1.86 6.14 0.83
N VAL A 183 -2.17 6.84 -0.25
CA VAL A 183 -1.16 7.43 -1.13
C VAL A 183 -0.29 8.45 -0.40
N SER A 184 -0.88 9.26 0.50
CA SER A 184 -0.11 10.27 1.26
C SER A 184 0.99 9.68 2.14
N ILE A 185 0.88 8.40 2.52
CA ILE A 185 1.88 7.66 3.31
C ILE A 185 2.68 6.65 2.48
N GLY A 186 2.61 6.75 1.13
CA GLY A 186 3.36 5.88 0.22
C GLY A 186 2.76 4.48 0.02
N GLN A 187 1.51 4.25 0.44
CA GLN A 187 0.80 2.99 0.21
C GLN A 187 0.06 3.05 -1.13
N LYS A 188 0.19 1.98 -1.93
CA LYS A 188 -0.57 1.84 -3.19
C LYS A 188 -1.97 1.28 -2.89
N PRO A 189 -3.06 1.99 -3.25
CA PRO A 189 -4.39 1.44 -3.16
C PRO A 189 -4.57 0.22 -4.09
N ILE A 190 -5.24 -0.82 -3.59
CA ILE A 190 -5.44 -2.09 -4.32
C ILE A 190 -6.94 -2.30 -4.58
N SER A 191 -7.71 -2.50 -3.53
CA SER A 191 -9.16 -2.67 -3.56
C SER A 191 -9.76 -2.23 -2.24
N ALA A 192 -11.05 -1.95 -2.20
CA ALA A 192 -11.70 -1.44 -1.00
C ALA A 192 -11.50 -2.35 0.22
N ILE A 193 -11.56 -3.66 0.06
CA ILE A 193 -11.36 -4.61 1.18
C ILE A 193 -9.93 -4.53 1.70
N VAL A 194 -8.94 -4.62 0.84
CA VAL A 194 -7.51 -4.57 1.22
C VAL A 194 -7.16 -3.21 1.82
N ASP A 195 -7.62 -2.15 1.19
CA ASP A 195 -7.34 -0.78 1.62
C ASP A 195 -7.97 -0.46 2.98
N ILE A 196 -9.17 -1.01 3.28
CA ILE A 196 -9.79 -0.91 4.60
C ILE A 196 -8.94 -1.63 5.66
N THR A 197 -8.45 -2.84 5.38
CA THR A 197 -7.61 -3.57 6.33
C THR A 197 -6.30 -2.81 6.62
N ASN A 198 -5.68 -2.25 5.59
CA ASN A 198 -4.50 -1.40 5.72
C ASN A 198 -4.80 -0.11 6.51
N TYR A 199 -5.92 0.54 6.22
CA TYR A 199 -6.34 1.74 6.95
C TYR A 199 -6.56 1.46 8.44
N VAL A 200 -7.26 0.38 8.78
CA VAL A 200 -7.50 -0.01 10.18
C VAL A 200 -6.17 -0.32 10.90
N MET A 201 -5.25 -1.01 10.22
CA MET A 201 -3.92 -1.28 10.77
C MET A 201 -3.18 0.02 11.10
N LEU A 202 -3.20 1.00 10.20
CA LEU A 202 -2.51 2.29 10.39
C LEU A 202 -3.21 3.20 11.40
N ASP A 203 -4.53 3.17 11.48
CA ASP A 203 -5.30 4.02 12.39
C ASP A 203 -5.23 3.53 13.84
N ILE A 204 -5.58 2.27 14.07
CA ILE A 204 -5.69 1.70 15.42
C ILE A 204 -4.62 0.66 15.76
N ASN A 205 -3.62 0.48 14.89
CA ASN A 205 -2.55 -0.51 15.07
C ASN A 205 -3.08 -1.95 15.21
N ARG A 206 -4.06 -2.30 14.38
CA ARG A 206 -4.64 -3.64 14.38
C ARG A 206 -4.50 -4.27 13.00
N PRO A 207 -3.44 -5.05 12.75
CA PRO A 207 -3.30 -5.81 11.52
C PRO A 207 -4.49 -6.75 11.33
N LEU A 208 -5.06 -6.72 10.14
CA LEU A 208 -6.16 -7.56 9.72
C LEU A 208 -5.79 -8.26 8.42
N HIS A 209 -6.33 -9.46 8.21
CA HIS A 209 -6.30 -10.12 6.93
C HIS A 209 -7.72 -10.48 6.47
N ALA A 210 -7.98 -10.36 5.19
CA ALA A 210 -9.25 -10.72 4.59
C ALA A 210 -9.06 -11.86 3.60
N TYR A 211 -9.66 -13.00 3.89
CA TYR A 211 -9.74 -14.13 2.97
C TYR A 211 -11.02 -14.05 2.14
N ASP A 212 -10.97 -14.48 0.91
CA ASP A 212 -12.15 -14.85 0.16
C ASP A 212 -12.74 -16.13 0.80
N ALA A 213 -13.88 -15.98 1.47
CA ALA A 213 -14.47 -17.06 2.26
C ALA A 213 -14.94 -18.24 1.38
N ASP A 214 -15.28 -17.95 0.12
CA ASP A 214 -15.75 -18.97 -0.84
C ASP A 214 -14.60 -19.84 -1.37
N LYS A 215 -13.35 -19.39 -1.21
CA LYS A 215 -12.13 -20.13 -1.56
C LYS A 215 -11.58 -21.01 -0.42
N ILE A 216 -12.16 -20.91 0.80
CA ILE A 216 -11.72 -21.66 1.98
C ILE A 216 -12.37 -23.04 2.01
N GLU A 217 -11.59 -24.09 2.13
CA GLU A 217 -12.09 -25.47 2.26
C GLU A 217 -12.03 -26.00 3.69
N LYS A 218 -13.14 -26.59 4.16
CA LYS A 218 -13.27 -27.24 5.48
C LYS A 218 -12.97 -26.34 6.69
N GLY A 219 -12.83 -25.03 6.49
CA GLY A 219 -12.51 -24.07 7.53
C GLY A 219 -11.00 -23.83 7.70
N ILE A 220 -10.64 -23.02 8.67
CA ILE A 220 -9.25 -22.60 8.94
C ILE A 220 -8.66 -23.42 10.07
N VAL A 221 -7.43 -23.86 9.90
CA VAL A 221 -6.61 -24.48 10.94
C VAL A 221 -5.30 -23.72 11.07
N VAL A 222 -5.07 -23.14 12.24
CA VAL A 222 -3.79 -22.54 12.60
C VAL A 222 -2.93 -23.62 13.25
N ARG A 223 -1.76 -23.88 12.70
CA ARG A 223 -0.87 -24.98 13.08
C ARG A 223 0.59 -24.66 12.76
N ASN A 224 1.47 -25.53 13.16
CA ASN A 224 2.83 -25.53 12.67
C ASN A 224 2.91 -26.11 11.25
N SER A 225 3.80 -25.61 10.43
CA SER A 225 4.13 -26.16 9.11
C SER A 225 4.85 -27.50 9.25
N LYS A 226 4.83 -28.26 8.16
CA LYS A 226 5.64 -29.46 7.97
C LYS A 226 6.72 -29.18 6.93
N TRP A 227 7.85 -29.84 7.07
CA TRP A 227 8.94 -29.75 6.11
C TRP A 227 8.47 -29.95 4.67
N GLY A 228 8.83 -29.03 3.81
CA GLY A 228 8.55 -29.10 2.38
C GLY A 228 7.14 -28.71 1.96
N GLU A 229 6.28 -28.26 2.88
CA GLU A 229 5.04 -27.59 2.47
C GLU A 229 5.36 -26.32 1.69
N GLU A 230 4.55 -26.02 0.69
CA GLU A 230 4.75 -24.86 -0.18
C GLU A 230 3.46 -24.05 -0.32
N PHE A 231 3.61 -22.76 -0.54
CA PHE A 231 2.51 -21.88 -0.92
C PHE A 231 3.01 -20.68 -1.73
N ILE A 232 2.16 -20.16 -2.60
CA ILE A 232 2.43 -18.90 -3.33
C ILE A 232 1.89 -17.75 -2.50
N ALA A 233 2.77 -16.87 -2.05
CA ALA A 233 2.41 -15.71 -1.25
C ALA A 233 1.91 -14.54 -2.10
N LEU A 234 1.34 -13.51 -1.44
CA LEU A 234 0.80 -12.31 -2.10
C LEU A 234 1.86 -11.48 -2.86
N ASP A 235 3.14 -11.74 -2.64
CA ASP A 235 4.25 -11.17 -3.44
C ASP A 235 4.56 -11.99 -4.70
N ASN A 236 3.72 -13.00 -5.02
CA ASN A 236 3.85 -13.93 -6.13
C ASN A 236 5.08 -14.85 -6.08
N LYS A 237 5.74 -14.96 -4.92
CA LYS A 237 6.83 -15.91 -4.73
C LYS A 237 6.34 -17.23 -4.15
N ASN A 238 6.96 -18.34 -4.57
CA ASN A 238 6.74 -19.64 -3.96
C ASN A 238 7.68 -19.79 -2.76
N TYR A 239 7.09 -20.03 -1.59
CA TYR A 239 7.82 -20.26 -0.35
C TYR A 239 7.74 -21.74 0.03
N LYS A 240 8.91 -22.34 0.23
CA LYS A 240 9.05 -23.68 0.78
C LYS A 240 9.29 -23.58 2.28
N LEU A 241 8.44 -24.23 3.05
CA LEU A 241 8.41 -24.09 4.50
C LEU A 241 9.26 -25.14 5.20
N GLU A 242 9.83 -24.75 6.34
CA GLU A 242 10.49 -25.63 7.28
C GLU A 242 9.50 -26.07 8.37
N ASP A 243 9.89 -27.07 9.17
CA ASP A 243 9.06 -27.52 10.29
C ASP A 243 8.89 -26.45 11.36
N GLY A 244 7.68 -26.32 11.88
CA GLY A 244 7.41 -25.50 13.06
C GLY A 244 7.10 -24.04 12.80
N MET A 245 7.07 -23.58 11.55
CA MET A 245 6.61 -22.23 11.22
C MET A 245 5.10 -22.14 11.44
N CYS A 246 4.63 -21.02 11.99
CA CYS A 246 3.21 -20.80 12.17
C CYS A 246 2.51 -20.58 10.83
N VAL A 247 1.62 -21.46 10.45
CA VAL A 247 0.83 -21.35 9.22
C VAL A 247 -0.66 -21.30 9.52
N ILE A 248 -1.34 -20.53 8.67
CA ILE A 248 -2.78 -20.58 8.54
C ILE A 248 -3.08 -21.47 7.34
N SER A 249 -3.87 -22.49 7.54
CA SER A 249 -4.17 -23.53 6.54
C SER A 249 -5.65 -23.85 6.48
N ASP A 250 -6.06 -24.55 5.44
CA ASP A 250 -7.40 -25.10 5.28
C ASP A 250 -7.34 -26.58 4.83
N GLY A 251 -8.43 -27.11 4.29
CA GLY A 251 -8.50 -28.49 3.81
C GLY A 251 -7.61 -28.80 2.61
N LYS A 252 -7.15 -27.79 1.86
CA LYS A 252 -6.26 -27.96 0.70
C LYS A 252 -4.78 -27.73 1.02
N GLY A 253 -4.46 -27.02 2.09
CA GLY A 253 -3.07 -26.72 2.44
C GLY A 253 -2.87 -25.34 3.02
N VAL A 254 -1.64 -24.81 2.92
CA VAL A 254 -1.26 -23.52 3.50
C VAL A 254 -1.93 -22.37 2.76
N LEU A 255 -2.52 -21.45 3.53
CA LEU A 255 -3.11 -20.18 3.08
C LEU A 255 -2.18 -18.99 3.30
N GLY A 256 -1.23 -19.12 4.23
CA GLY A 256 -0.27 -18.07 4.53
C GLY A 256 0.56 -18.37 5.76
N LEU A 257 1.61 -17.55 5.96
CA LEU A 257 2.42 -17.52 7.17
C LEU A 257 1.76 -16.60 8.18
N GLY A 258 1.44 -17.13 9.36
CA GLY A 258 0.77 -16.39 10.42
C GLY A 258 1.56 -15.16 10.86
N GLY A 259 0.94 -13.99 10.80
CA GLY A 259 1.56 -12.72 11.19
C GLY A 259 2.62 -12.16 10.22
N ILE A 260 2.86 -12.80 9.07
CA ILE A 260 3.88 -12.40 8.09
C ILE A 260 3.25 -12.07 6.75
N ILE A 261 2.68 -13.06 6.04
CA ILE A 261 2.16 -12.85 4.69
C ILE A 261 1.07 -13.85 4.34
N GLY A 262 0.00 -13.38 3.71
CA GLY A 262 -1.04 -14.22 3.14
C GLY A 262 -0.64 -14.87 1.82
N GLY A 263 -1.38 -15.90 1.42
CA GLY A 263 -1.21 -16.56 0.13
C GLY A 263 -2.22 -16.09 -0.92
N THR A 264 -1.86 -16.27 -2.18
CA THR A 264 -2.69 -15.86 -3.32
C THR A 264 -3.97 -16.68 -3.43
N ARG A 265 -3.96 -17.96 -3.04
CA ARG A 265 -5.09 -18.88 -3.21
C ARG A 265 -6.39 -18.44 -2.55
N SER A 266 -6.29 -17.81 -1.37
CA SER A 266 -7.43 -17.29 -0.63
C SER A 266 -7.51 -15.76 -0.65
N GLY A 267 -6.73 -15.12 -1.49
CA GLY A 267 -6.74 -13.66 -1.66
C GLY A 267 -8.08 -13.16 -2.16
N THR A 268 -8.45 -11.95 -1.73
CA THR A 268 -9.65 -11.27 -2.21
C THR A 268 -9.43 -10.62 -3.57
N GLU A 269 -10.42 -10.75 -4.44
CA GLU A 269 -10.48 -10.17 -5.79
C GLU A 269 -11.68 -9.23 -5.89
N PHE A 270 -11.85 -8.53 -7.02
CA PHE A 270 -12.99 -7.63 -7.22
C PHE A 270 -14.34 -8.37 -7.21
N GLU A 271 -14.33 -9.64 -7.61
CA GLU A 271 -15.49 -10.53 -7.66
C GLU A 271 -15.86 -11.14 -6.30
N THR A 272 -14.98 -11.02 -5.29
CA THR A 272 -15.20 -11.56 -3.94
C THR A 272 -16.47 -10.98 -3.32
N LYS A 273 -17.37 -11.85 -2.89
CA LYS A 273 -18.65 -11.51 -2.28
C LYS A 273 -18.74 -11.82 -0.79
N ASN A 274 -17.98 -12.80 -0.34
CA ASN A 274 -17.97 -13.23 1.05
C ASN A 274 -16.53 -13.20 1.55
N ILE A 275 -16.30 -12.52 2.67
CA ILE A 275 -14.96 -12.43 3.26
C ILE A 275 -14.96 -13.00 4.68
N LEU A 276 -13.90 -13.72 5.01
CA LEU A 276 -13.56 -14.01 6.38
C LEU A 276 -12.48 -13.03 6.82
N LEU A 277 -12.85 -12.12 7.71
CA LEU A 277 -11.90 -11.17 8.29
C LEU A 277 -11.21 -11.83 9.47
N GLU A 278 -9.88 -11.74 9.49
CA GLU A 278 -9.01 -12.24 10.55
C GLU A 278 -8.51 -11.09 11.42
N SER A 279 -8.47 -11.34 12.72
CA SER A 279 -7.73 -10.55 13.71
C SER A 279 -7.10 -11.51 14.71
N ALA A 280 -5.82 -11.80 14.55
CA ALA A 280 -5.10 -12.78 15.36
C ALA A 280 -4.02 -12.15 16.24
N TYR A 281 -3.59 -12.90 17.25
CA TYR A 281 -2.43 -12.57 18.06
C TYR A 281 -1.38 -13.68 17.89
N PHE A 282 -0.21 -13.26 17.45
CA PHE A 282 0.96 -14.12 17.27
C PHE A 282 2.05 -13.73 18.27
N GLU A 283 2.75 -14.72 18.80
CA GLU A 283 3.87 -14.50 19.71
C GLU A 283 5.06 -13.89 18.96
N PRO A 284 5.49 -12.66 19.28
CA PRO A 284 6.48 -11.94 18.47
C PRO A 284 7.82 -12.66 18.33
N ARG A 285 8.25 -13.41 19.35
CA ARG A 285 9.52 -14.16 19.29
C ARG A 285 9.46 -15.34 18.34
N SER A 286 8.28 -15.95 18.22
CA SER A 286 8.07 -17.08 17.31
C SER A 286 7.90 -16.64 15.85
N ILE A 287 7.48 -15.39 15.64
CA ILE A 287 7.29 -14.83 14.29
C ILE A 287 8.60 -14.26 13.74
N ARG A 288 9.50 -13.79 14.60
CA ARG A 288 10.82 -13.26 14.25
C ARG A 288 11.80 -14.34 13.79
#